data_7cc659071793e17e6890c5a5b830c33d
#
_entry.id   7cc659071793e17e6890c5a5b830c33d
#
_cell.length_a   1.000
_cell.length_b   1.000
_cell.length_c   1.000
_cell.angle_alpha   90.00
_cell.angle_beta   90.00
_cell.angle_gamma   90.00
#
_symmetry.space_group_name_H-M   'P 1'
#
loop_
_entity.id
_entity.type
_entity.pdbx_description
1 polymer ?
#
loop_
_entity_poly.entity_id
_entity_poly.type
_entity_poly.pdbx_seq_one_letter_code
_entity_poly.pdbx_strand_id
1 'polypeptide(L)'
;MQTRIADAYRNTPDGDAAERILRSCVHCGFCLATCPTYQVLGNELDSPRGRIYLIKQVLEGATPTVKTRLHLDRCLTCRNCETTCPSGVEYGKLLDIGRHIVEEKVGRSPIESATRSVLKTGLGSPRLFKSALKLGQGLRRLLPASLQARIPATDSAGDRPAPRHPRRMLVLEGCVQPGLKPNINAAAARVLDRLGISLIAADEAGCCGALAHHLNDRDDGLNAARRNVDAWIPHLDAGVEAIVMTASGCGAMVKDYGWLLRHDAAYAEKAARISAATKDISEILVAERDALKPLTAHRSPLTQKIAYHPPCTLQHGQKLSGGVEALLTDAGFELTQVAEPHLCCGSAGTYSILQPEISGQLKARKLDNLQAGQPELIATANIGCLTHLQSGTKIPVRHWVELLDNALSNN
;
A
#
# COMPACT_ATOMS: atom_id res chain seq x y z
N MET A 1 -3.89 26.27 -12.56
CA MET A 1 -4.62 26.15 -13.86
C MET A 1 -5.99 26.79 -13.70
N GLN A 2 -6.45 27.61 -14.68
CA GLN A 2 -7.82 28.14 -14.62
C GLN A 2 -8.82 27.00 -14.89
N THR A 3 -9.90 26.97 -14.12
CA THR A 3 -10.97 25.97 -14.26
C THR A 3 -12.33 26.66 -14.12
N ARG A 4 -13.31 26.18 -14.86
CA ARG A 4 -14.73 26.55 -14.76
C ARG A 4 -15.52 25.29 -14.45
N ILE A 5 -15.65 24.99 -13.17
CA ILE A 5 -16.41 23.82 -12.74
C ILE A 5 -17.88 23.95 -13.19
N ALA A 6 -18.40 22.91 -13.85
CA ALA A 6 -19.79 22.85 -14.30
C ALA A 6 -20.74 22.82 -13.09
N ASP A 7 -21.95 23.34 -13.31
CA ASP A 7 -22.95 23.49 -12.22
C ASP A 7 -23.28 22.19 -11.49
N ALA A 8 -23.18 21.06 -12.17
CA ALA A 8 -23.39 19.73 -11.57
C ALA A 8 -22.37 19.37 -10.46
N TYR A 9 -21.21 20.01 -10.45
CA TYR A 9 -20.15 19.76 -9.46
C TYR A 9 -19.87 20.95 -8.56
N ARG A 10 -20.37 22.15 -8.94
CA ARG A 10 -20.17 23.38 -8.16
C ARG A 10 -20.87 23.28 -6.81
N ASN A 11 -20.21 23.75 -5.77
CA ASN A 11 -20.69 23.70 -4.38
C ASN A 11 -20.96 22.26 -3.88
N THR A 12 -20.27 21.27 -4.48
CA THR A 12 -20.20 19.92 -3.93
C THR A 12 -18.85 19.69 -3.25
N PRO A 13 -18.78 18.89 -2.16
CA PRO A 13 -17.53 18.67 -1.45
C PRO A 13 -16.39 18.14 -2.33
N ASP A 14 -16.71 17.26 -3.28
CA ASP A 14 -15.72 16.71 -4.21
C ASP A 14 -15.36 17.71 -5.32
N GLY A 15 -16.32 18.50 -5.81
CA GLY A 15 -16.07 19.55 -6.79
C GLY A 15 -15.19 20.68 -6.24
N ASP A 16 -15.46 21.14 -5.04
CA ASP A 16 -14.68 22.19 -4.38
C ASP A 16 -13.25 21.72 -4.09
N ALA A 17 -13.08 20.46 -3.64
CA ALA A 17 -11.78 19.85 -3.45
C ALA A 17 -11.01 19.71 -4.77
N ALA A 18 -11.67 19.23 -5.82
CA ALA A 18 -11.07 19.07 -7.14
C ALA A 18 -10.67 20.43 -7.74
N GLU A 19 -11.49 21.47 -7.62
CA GLU A 19 -11.17 22.82 -8.09
C GLU A 19 -9.91 23.35 -7.42
N ARG A 20 -9.83 23.26 -6.10
CA ARG A 20 -8.65 23.66 -5.32
C ARG A 20 -7.38 22.94 -5.78
N ILE A 21 -7.46 21.62 -5.99
CA ILE A 21 -6.32 20.80 -6.46
C ILE A 21 -5.94 21.18 -7.90
N LEU A 22 -6.92 21.36 -8.79
CA LEU A 22 -6.67 21.76 -10.17
C LEU A 22 -6.00 23.14 -10.25
N ARG A 23 -6.39 24.10 -9.40
CA ARG A 23 -5.79 25.45 -9.33
C ARG A 23 -4.33 25.41 -8.89
N SER A 24 -3.90 24.46 -8.06
CA SER A 24 -2.50 24.31 -7.67
C SER A 24 -1.60 23.79 -8.78
N CYS A 25 -2.15 23.15 -9.83
CA CYS A 25 -1.35 22.61 -10.94
C CYS A 25 -0.97 23.70 -11.96
N VAL A 26 0.33 23.88 -12.18
CA VAL A 26 0.88 24.85 -13.16
C VAL A 26 1.32 24.19 -14.49
N HIS A 27 1.01 22.91 -14.69
CA HIS A 27 1.34 22.14 -15.90
C HIS A 27 2.83 22.07 -16.28
N CYS A 28 3.77 22.20 -15.34
CA CYS A 28 5.21 22.22 -15.60
C CYS A 28 5.79 20.93 -16.18
N GLY A 29 5.13 19.76 -15.94
CA GLY A 29 5.56 18.48 -16.50
C GLY A 29 6.57 17.69 -15.65
N PHE A 30 7.05 18.18 -14.51
CA PHE A 30 8.00 17.43 -13.65
C PHE A 30 7.51 16.04 -13.25
N CYS A 31 6.19 15.88 -13.09
CA CYS A 31 5.56 14.61 -12.76
C CYS A 31 5.67 13.53 -13.87
N LEU A 32 6.05 13.90 -15.10
CA LEU A 32 6.18 12.95 -16.21
C LEU A 32 7.41 12.06 -16.01
N ALA A 33 8.52 12.65 -15.64
CA ALA A 33 9.79 11.94 -15.47
C ALA A 33 9.73 10.83 -14.42
N THR A 34 8.84 10.94 -13.44
CA THR A 34 8.69 9.96 -12.35
C THR A 34 7.47 9.05 -12.50
N CYS A 35 6.64 9.26 -13.53
CA CYS A 35 5.44 8.47 -13.73
C CYS A 35 5.74 7.13 -14.44
N PRO A 36 5.56 5.97 -13.75
CA PRO A 36 5.91 4.68 -14.34
C PRO A 36 5.07 4.36 -15.58
N THR A 37 3.78 4.70 -15.59
CA THR A 37 2.90 4.41 -16.73
C THR A 37 3.24 5.28 -17.95
N TYR A 38 3.64 6.52 -17.75
CA TYR A 38 4.14 7.36 -18.84
C TYR A 38 5.45 6.85 -19.42
N GLN A 39 6.38 6.42 -18.55
CA GLN A 39 7.67 5.87 -19.00
C GLN A 39 7.52 4.58 -19.81
N VAL A 40 6.51 3.74 -19.49
CA VAL A 40 6.25 2.49 -20.20
C VAL A 40 5.49 2.73 -21.52
N LEU A 41 4.49 3.63 -21.51
CA LEU A 41 3.55 3.78 -22.63
C LEU A 41 3.90 4.92 -23.58
N GLY A 42 4.67 5.91 -23.16
CA GLY A 42 5.00 7.11 -23.95
C GLY A 42 3.80 8.00 -24.29
N ASN A 43 2.62 7.73 -23.73
CA ASN A 43 1.38 8.44 -24.02
C ASN A 43 1.11 9.50 -22.95
N GLU A 44 0.97 10.76 -23.36
CA GLU A 44 0.71 11.89 -22.47
C GLU A 44 -0.55 11.71 -21.64
N LEU A 45 -1.62 11.11 -22.16
CA LEU A 45 -2.85 10.86 -21.44
C LEU A 45 -2.68 9.79 -20.31
N ASP A 46 -1.61 9.01 -20.37
CA ASP A 46 -1.22 8.07 -19.32
C ASP A 46 -0.23 8.68 -18.31
N SER A 47 0.06 10.00 -18.43
CA SER A 47 0.83 10.79 -17.47
C SER A 47 -0.05 11.42 -16.38
N PRO A 48 0.51 11.85 -15.24
CA PRO A 48 -0.26 12.60 -14.24
C PRO A 48 -0.83 13.89 -14.81
N ARG A 49 -0.05 14.64 -15.58
CA ARG A 49 -0.47 15.89 -16.22
C ARG A 49 -1.61 15.67 -17.20
N GLY A 50 -1.54 14.65 -18.04
CA GLY A 50 -2.59 14.30 -18.99
C GLY A 50 -3.88 13.86 -18.27
N ARG A 51 -3.76 13.05 -17.21
CA ARG A 51 -4.91 12.64 -16.39
C ARG A 51 -5.55 13.82 -15.65
N ILE A 52 -4.77 14.75 -15.11
CA ILE A 52 -5.27 16.01 -14.54
C ILE A 52 -6.10 16.76 -15.59
N TYR A 53 -5.62 16.83 -16.83
CA TYR A 53 -6.34 17.49 -17.90
C TYR A 53 -7.64 16.77 -18.27
N LEU A 54 -7.63 15.44 -18.36
CA LEU A 54 -8.86 14.65 -18.59
C LEU A 54 -9.90 14.87 -17.49
N ILE A 55 -9.48 14.83 -16.21
CA ILE A 55 -10.38 15.08 -15.07
C ILE A 55 -10.92 16.51 -15.12
N LYS A 56 -10.07 17.50 -15.43
CA LYS A 56 -10.48 18.89 -15.62
C LYS A 56 -11.59 19.01 -16.66
N GLN A 57 -11.42 18.42 -17.84
CA GLN A 57 -12.42 18.48 -18.90
C GLN A 57 -13.78 17.90 -18.45
N VAL A 58 -13.76 16.76 -17.73
CA VAL A 58 -14.99 16.14 -17.19
C VAL A 58 -15.67 17.05 -16.17
N LEU A 59 -14.91 17.67 -15.29
CA LEU A 59 -15.43 18.61 -14.29
C LEU A 59 -15.94 19.93 -14.90
N GLU A 60 -15.46 20.30 -16.09
CA GLU A 60 -15.92 21.44 -16.87
C GLU A 60 -17.12 21.11 -17.77
N GLY A 61 -17.66 19.87 -17.69
CA GLY A 61 -18.88 19.45 -18.36
C GLY A 61 -18.67 18.59 -19.61
N ALA A 62 -17.44 18.26 -19.99
CA ALA A 62 -17.18 17.36 -21.11
C ALA A 62 -17.66 15.93 -20.74
N THR A 63 -18.30 15.25 -21.69
CA THR A 63 -18.74 13.87 -21.52
C THR A 63 -17.54 12.92 -21.56
N PRO A 64 -17.27 12.17 -20.47
CA PRO A 64 -16.19 11.18 -20.48
C PRO A 64 -16.52 10.00 -21.41
N THR A 65 -15.47 9.34 -21.89
CA THR A 65 -15.57 8.18 -22.76
C THR A 65 -14.92 6.96 -22.13
N VAL A 66 -15.10 5.77 -22.73
CA VAL A 66 -14.37 4.55 -22.36
C VAL A 66 -12.85 4.78 -22.41
N LYS A 67 -12.35 5.60 -23.36
CA LYS A 67 -10.93 5.96 -23.41
C LYS A 67 -10.50 6.83 -22.23
N THR A 68 -11.34 7.78 -21.80
CA THR A 68 -11.10 8.58 -20.59
C THR A 68 -10.93 7.66 -19.38
N ARG A 69 -11.87 6.72 -19.19
CA ARG A 69 -11.81 5.72 -18.10
C ARG A 69 -10.55 4.86 -18.18
N LEU A 70 -10.18 4.38 -19.39
CA LEU A 70 -8.99 3.55 -19.60
C LEU A 70 -7.71 4.25 -19.11
N HIS A 71 -7.51 5.53 -19.48
CA HIS A 71 -6.34 6.28 -19.03
C HIS A 71 -6.31 6.50 -17.53
N LEU A 72 -7.46 6.72 -16.87
CA LEU A 72 -7.54 6.82 -15.43
C LEU A 72 -7.27 5.46 -14.75
N ASP A 73 -7.80 4.36 -15.28
CA ASP A 73 -7.61 2.99 -14.76
C ASP A 73 -6.15 2.52 -14.84
N ARG A 74 -5.38 2.99 -15.81
CA ARG A 74 -3.95 2.71 -15.96
C ARG A 74 -3.06 3.37 -14.91
N CYS A 75 -3.59 4.26 -14.07
CA CYS A 75 -2.79 4.83 -12.98
C CYS A 75 -2.60 3.82 -11.85
N LEU A 76 -1.35 3.64 -11.43
CA LEU A 76 -0.94 2.77 -10.30
C LEU A 76 -1.27 3.33 -8.91
N THR A 77 -1.74 4.57 -8.81
CA THR A 77 -1.91 5.27 -7.52
C THR A 77 -0.64 5.31 -6.65
N CYS A 78 0.53 5.27 -7.27
CA CYS A 78 1.82 5.22 -6.57
C CYS A 78 2.23 6.54 -5.90
N ARG A 79 1.59 7.65 -6.22
CA ARG A 79 1.82 9.02 -5.70
C ARG A 79 3.25 9.57 -5.90
N ASN A 80 4.07 8.94 -6.73
CA ASN A 80 5.42 9.43 -7.05
C ASN A 80 5.37 10.85 -7.66
N CYS A 81 4.35 11.12 -8.45
CA CYS A 81 4.10 12.45 -9.02
C CYS A 81 3.79 13.53 -7.96
N GLU A 82 3.26 13.17 -6.79
CA GLU A 82 3.04 14.11 -5.68
C GLU A 82 4.35 14.50 -5.01
N THR A 83 5.23 13.52 -4.78
CA THR A 83 6.54 13.74 -4.15
C THR A 83 7.45 14.61 -5.01
N THR A 84 7.31 14.50 -6.34
CA THR A 84 8.09 15.27 -7.32
C THR A 84 7.50 16.66 -7.58
N CYS A 85 6.23 16.90 -7.22
CA CYS A 85 5.52 18.12 -7.58
C CYS A 85 5.95 19.32 -6.74
N PRO A 86 6.58 20.38 -7.31
CA PRO A 86 6.97 21.57 -6.56
C PRO A 86 5.77 22.41 -6.12
N SER A 87 4.61 22.24 -6.80
CA SER A 87 3.37 22.96 -6.47
C SER A 87 2.47 22.21 -5.48
N GLY A 88 2.89 21.06 -4.97
CA GLY A 88 2.15 20.30 -3.97
C GLY A 88 0.77 19.80 -4.42
N VAL A 89 0.62 19.43 -5.70
CA VAL A 89 -0.66 18.92 -6.22
C VAL A 89 -1.02 17.60 -5.55
N GLU A 90 -2.15 17.54 -4.87
CA GLU A 90 -2.70 16.35 -4.23
C GLU A 90 -3.37 15.43 -5.28
N TYR A 91 -2.53 14.91 -6.20
CA TYR A 91 -2.98 14.17 -7.39
C TYR A 91 -3.81 12.94 -7.05
N GLY A 92 -3.46 12.18 -6.00
CA GLY A 92 -4.21 10.98 -5.58
C GLY A 92 -5.66 11.30 -5.28
N LYS A 93 -5.92 12.37 -4.52
CA LYS A 93 -7.27 12.83 -4.20
C LYS A 93 -8.05 13.26 -5.44
N LEU A 94 -7.41 13.98 -6.35
CA LEU A 94 -8.03 14.38 -7.62
C LEU A 94 -8.35 13.16 -8.50
N LEU A 95 -7.45 12.19 -8.54
CA LEU A 95 -7.65 10.95 -9.30
C LEU A 95 -8.84 10.14 -8.77
N ASP A 96 -8.97 10.02 -7.44
CA ASP A 96 -10.08 9.29 -6.81
C ASP A 96 -11.42 9.95 -7.12
N ILE A 97 -11.50 11.28 -7.03
CA ILE A 97 -12.69 12.05 -7.44
C ILE A 97 -12.98 11.83 -8.93
N GLY A 98 -11.97 11.98 -9.79
CA GLY A 98 -12.14 11.83 -11.23
C GLY A 98 -12.55 10.43 -11.66
N ARG A 99 -11.99 9.39 -11.04
CA ARG A 99 -12.37 7.99 -11.29
C ARG A 99 -13.82 7.73 -10.91
N HIS A 100 -14.24 8.22 -9.74
CA HIS A 100 -15.61 8.05 -9.27
C HIS A 100 -16.63 8.67 -10.26
N ILE A 101 -16.42 9.92 -10.65
CA ILE A 101 -17.29 10.63 -11.61
C ILE A 101 -17.31 9.94 -12.99
N VAL A 102 -16.15 9.49 -13.48
CA VAL A 102 -16.07 8.81 -14.78
C VAL A 102 -16.72 7.43 -14.72
N GLU A 103 -16.56 6.69 -13.63
CA GLU A 103 -17.21 5.39 -13.43
C GLU A 103 -18.74 5.49 -13.48
N GLU A 104 -19.31 6.47 -12.79
CA GLU A 104 -20.77 6.70 -12.79
C GLU A 104 -21.32 7.02 -14.19
N LYS A 105 -20.57 7.79 -14.99
CA LYS A 105 -21.01 8.25 -16.31
C LYS A 105 -20.78 7.25 -17.44
N VAL A 106 -19.67 6.50 -17.39
CA VAL A 106 -19.29 5.61 -18.49
C VAL A 106 -19.70 4.16 -18.22
N GLY A 107 -19.76 3.76 -16.95
CA GLY A 107 -20.03 2.38 -16.55
C GLY A 107 -18.95 1.39 -17.01
N ARG A 108 -19.21 0.10 -16.81
CA ARG A 108 -18.33 -1.02 -17.21
C ARG A 108 -19.12 -2.12 -17.91
N SER A 109 -18.44 -2.91 -18.71
CA SER A 109 -19.04 -4.14 -19.25
C SER A 109 -19.39 -5.11 -18.12
N PRO A 110 -20.39 -6.01 -18.31
CA PRO A 110 -20.75 -7.00 -17.30
C PRO A 110 -19.58 -7.88 -16.84
N ILE A 111 -18.69 -8.23 -17.77
CA ILE A 111 -17.50 -9.05 -17.48
C ILE A 111 -16.49 -8.28 -16.60
N GLU A 112 -16.21 -7.02 -16.93
CA GLU A 112 -15.32 -6.16 -16.10
C GLU A 112 -15.90 -5.98 -14.69
N SER A 113 -17.22 -5.72 -14.59
CA SER A 113 -17.90 -5.56 -13.30
C SER A 113 -17.86 -6.84 -12.47
N ALA A 114 -18.15 -7.99 -13.07
CA ALA A 114 -18.09 -9.30 -12.42
C ALA A 114 -16.65 -9.60 -11.94
N THR A 115 -15.64 -9.37 -12.78
CA THR A 115 -14.24 -9.58 -12.42
C THR A 115 -13.83 -8.73 -11.22
N ARG A 116 -14.18 -7.44 -11.21
CA ARG A 116 -13.90 -6.52 -10.10
C ARG A 116 -14.62 -6.94 -8.81
N SER A 117 -15.88 -7.37 -8.93
CA SER A 117 -16.66 -7.87 -7.79
C SER A 117 -16.06 -9.13 -7.18
N VAL A 118 -15.64 -10.10 -8.01
CA VAL A 118 -14.95 -11.32 -7.55
C VAL A 118 -13.63 -10.99 -6.86
N LEU A 119 -12.82 -10.10 -7.45
CA LEU A 119 -11.56 -9.65 -6.84
C LEU A 119 -11.81 -8.93 -5.51
N LYS A 120 -12.78 -8.03 -5.46
CA LYS A 120 -13.14 -7.29 -4.25
C LYS A 120 -13.56 -8.25 -3.13
N THR A 121 -14.49 -9.14 -3.40
CA THR A 121 -15.04 -10.07 -2.40
C THR A 121 -14.00 -11.10 -1.97
N GLY A 122 -13.30 -11.69 -2.94
CA GLY A 122 -12.32 -12.76 -2.67
C GLY A 122 -11.09 -12.29 -1.89
N LEU A 123 -10.52 -11.13 -2.26
CA LEU A 123 -9.33 -10.60 -1.61
C LEU A 123 -9.64 -9.68 -0.41
N GLY A 124 -10.81 -9.01 -0.41
CA GLY A 124 -11.22 -8.09 0.64
C GLY A 124 -11.74 -8.77 1.91
N SER A 125 -12.17 -10.03 1.82
CA SER A 125 -12.65 -10.81 2.96
C SER A 125 -11.52 -11.72 3.51
N PRO A 126 -10.98 -11.45 4.72
CA PRO A 126 -9.92 -12.28 5.31
C PRO A 126 -10.32 -13.75 5.45
N ARG A 127 -11.58 -14.02 5.80
CA ARG A 127 -12.10 -15.38 5.99
C ARG A 127 -12.19 -16.13 4.66
N LEU A 128 -12.77 -15.52 3.63
CA LEU A 128 -12.89 -16.13 2.30
C LEU A 128 -11.52 -16.37 1.69
N PHE A 129 -10.63 -15.36 1.74
CA PHE A 129 -9.28 -15.47 1.21
C PHE A 129 -8.51 -16.62 1.87
N LYS A 130 -8.51 -16.68 3.21
CA LYS A 130 -7.82 -17.73 3.98
C LYS A 130 -8.37 -19.11 3.67
N SER A 131 -9.70 -19.27 3.55
CA SER A 131 -10.35 -20.55 3.21
C SER A 131 -10.02 -20.99 1.79
N ALA A 132 -10.13 -20.11 0.80
CA ALA A 132 -9.76 -20.38 -0.59
C ALA A 132 -8.28 -20.72 -0.74
N LEU A 133 -7.40 -20.00 -0.05
CA LEU A 133 -5.97 -20.26 -0.04
C LEU A 133 -5.64 -21.64 0.55
N LYS A 134 -6.22 -21.99 1.70
CA LYS A 134 -6.04 -23.31 2.33
C LYS A 134 -6.52 -24.44 1.43
N LEU A 135 -7.69 -24.28 0.77
CA LEU A 135 -8.20 -25.24 -0.20
C LEU A 135 -7.23 -25.40 -1.38
N GLY A 136 -6.77 -24.30 -1.95
CA GLY A 136 -5.78 -24.30 -3.04
C GLY A 136 -4.46 -24.95 -2.62
N GLN A 137 -3.97 -24.70 -1.41
CA GLN A 137 -2.76 -25.33 -0.85
C GLN A 137 -2.94 -26.83 -0.63
N GLY A 138 -4.09 -27.27 -0.13
CA GLY A 138 -4.41 -28.69 0.05
C GLY A 138 -4.49 -29.46 -1.29
N LEU A 139 -5.06 -28.83 -2.32
CA LEU A 139 -5.19 -29.40 -3.65
C LEU A 139 -3.95 -29.18 -4.54
N ARG A 140 -2.94 -28.46 -4.08
CA ARG A 140 -1.79 -28.02 -4.88
C ARG A 140 -1.13 -29.16 -5.66
N ARG A 141 -0.99 -30.33 -5.04
CA ARG A 141 -0.36 -31.52 -5.67
C ARG A 141 -1.18 -32.08 -6.83
N LEU A 142 -2.47 -31.81 -6.89
CA LEU A 142 -3.39 -32.30 -7.93
C LEU A 142 -3.54 -31.28 -9.09
N LEU A 143 -3.00 -30.09 -8.96
CA LEU A 143 -3.12 -29.03 -9.95
C LEU A 143 -2.00 -29.12 -11.01
N PRO A 144 -2.23 -28.63 -12.24
CA PRO A 144 -1.18 -28.47 -13.25
C PRO A 144 -0.03 -27.58 -12.74
N ALA A 145 1.20 -27.83 -13.20
CA ALA A 145 2.42 -27.14 -12.75
C ALA A 145 2.31 -25.59 -12.83
N SER A 146 1.62 -25.07 -13.85
CA SER A 146 1.38 -23.64 -14.04
C SER A 146 0.50 -23.02 -12.94
N LEU A 147 -0.44 -23.78 -12.37
CA LEU A 147 -1.27 -23.36 -11.25
C LEU A 147 -0.57 -23.60 -9.91
N GLN A 148 0.18 -24.71 -9.78
CA GLN A 148 1.00 -24.98 -8.60
C GLN A 148 1.98 -23.82 -8.30
N ALA A 149 2.61 -23.27 -9.34
CA ALA A 149 3.54 -22.14 -9.22
C ALA A 149 2.88 -20.84 -8.72
N ARG A 150 1.57 -20.69 -8.90
CA ARG A 150 0.81 -19.49 -8.47
C ARG A 150 0.26 -19.59 -7.04
N ILE A 151 0.20 -20.81 -6.48
CA ILE A 151 -0.29 -21.03 -5.12
C ILE A 151 0.92 -21.10 -4.19
N PRO A 152 1.10 -20.12 -3.27
CA PRO A 152 2.22 -20.12 -2.35
C PRO A 152 2.15 -21.34 -1.41
N ALA A 153 3.31 -21.83 -1.01
CA ALA A 153 3.39 -22.86 0.03
C ALA A 153 2.84 -22.30 1.36
N THR A 154 2.45 -23.24 2.24
CA THR A 154 2.04 -22.88 3.60
C THR A 154 3.23 -22.28 4.35
N ASP A 155 3.01 -21.15 5.00
CA ASP A 155 4.02 -20.47 5.81
C ASP A 155 3.58 -20.47 7.28
N SER A 156 4.53 -20.60 8.21
CA SER A 156 4.28 -20.58 9.64
C SER A 156 4.34 -19.15 10.18
N ALA A 157 3.45 -18.82 11.11
CA ALA A 157 3.49 -17.52 11.79
C ALA A 157 4.64 -17.40 12.79
N GLY A 158 5.18 -18.53 13.30
CA GLY A 158 6.00 -18.51 14.50
C GLY A 158 5.20 -18.11 15.74
N ASP A 159 5.87 -18.02 16.88
CA ASP A 159 5.23 -17.63 18.14
C ASP A 159 4.95 -16.13 18.15
N ARG A 160 3.82 -15.75 18.74
CA ARG A 160 3.46 -14.36 19.00
C ARG A 160 3.43 -14.14 20.51
N PRO A 161 4.24 -13.20 21.05
CA PRO A 161 4.23 -12.93 22.49
C PRO A 161 2.85 -12.53 22.99
N ALA A 162 2.46 -13.05 24.16
CA ALA A 162 1.26 -12.59 24.84
C ALA A 162 1.46 -11.15 25.34
N PRO A 163 0.41 -10.31 25.39
CA PRO A 163 0.50 -8.96 25.91
C PRO A 163 0.94 -8.95 27.39
N ARG A 164 2.08 -8.30 27.69
CA ARG A 164 2.69 -8.29 29.04
C ARG A 164 3.28 -6.93 29.44
N HIS A 165 3.34 -5.98 28.51
CA HIS A 165 3.92 -4.67 28.78
C HIS A 165 2.85 -3.61 29.00
N PRO A 166 3.11 -2.55 29.79
CA PRO A 166 2.18 -1.43 29.97
C PRO A 166 2.02 -0.62 28.67
N ARG A 167 3.08 -0.49 27.87
CA ARG A 167 3.00 0.13 26.54
C ARG A 167 2.28 -0.81 25.58
N ARG A 168 1.21 -0.32 24.97
CA ARG A 168 0.39 -1.12 24.04
C ARG A 168 0.18 -0.39 22.73
N MET A 169 0.28 -1.15 21.64
CA MET A 169 -0.06 -0.69 20.31
C MET A 169 -0.99 -1.69 19.64
N LEU A 170 -1.89 -1.21 18.78
CA LEU A 170 -2.73 -2.07 17.94
C LEU A 170 -1.98 -2.46 16.66
N VAL A 171 -2.31 -3.61 16.08
CA VAL A 171 -1.90 -3.96 14.71
C VAL A 171 -3.13 -4.20 13.84
N LEU A 172 -3.08 -3.72 12.60
CA LEU A 172 -4.02 -4.16 11.58
C LEU A 172 -3.54 -5.51 11.01
N GLU A 173 -4.27 -6.58 11.29
CA GLU A 173 -3.95 -7.90 10.73
C GLU A 173 -4.04 -7.90 9.19
N GLY A 174 -5.00 -7.15 8.63
CA GLY A 174 -5.20 -7.05 7.18
C GLY A 174 -6.05 -8.18 6.60
N CYS A 175 -6.20 -8.18 5.27
CA CYS A 175 -7.04 -9.17 4.56
C CYS A 175 -6.24 -10.35 3.98
N VAL A 176 -5.19 -10.08 3.21
CA VAL A 176 -4.40 -11.12 2.50
C VAL A 176 -3.13 -11.52 3.23
N GLN A 177 -2.51 -10.59 3.98
CA GLN A 177 -1.21 -10.80 4.63
C GLN A 177 -1.21 -11.96 5.62
N PRO A 178 -2.21 -12.13 6.52
CA PRO A 178 -2.23 -13.26 7.46
C PRO A 178 -2.37 -14.62 6.79
N GLY A 179 -2.89 -14.66 5.57
CA GLY A 179 -2.98 -15.89 4.79
C GLY A 179 -1.69 -16.21 4.05
N LEU A 180 -1.06 -15.21 3.47
CA LEU A 180 0.12 -15.39 2.62
C LEU A 180 1.42 -15.44 3.40
N LYS A 181 1.59 -14.56 4.39
CA LYS A 181 2.80 -14.36 5.18
C LYS A 181 2.45 -14.02 6.64
N PRO A 182 1.89 -14.97 7.39
CA PRO A 182 1.43 -14.74 8.77
C PRO A 182 2.56 -14.33 9.72
N ASN A 183 3.81 -14.71 9.41
CA ASN A 183 4.97 -14.36 10.23
C ASN A 183 5.28 -12.86 10.25
N ILE A 184 4.83 -12.05 9.27
CA ILE A 184 5.14 -10.60 9.26
C ILE A 184 4.62 -9.93 10.54
N ASN A 185 3.34 -10.14 10.91
CA ASN A 185 2.76 -9.55 12.11
C ASN A 185 3.31 -10.19 13.38
N ALA A 186 3.64 -11.48 13.36
CA ALA A 186 4.27 -12.16 14.50
C ALA A 186 5.70 -11.65 14.73
N ALA A 187 6.49 -11.47 13.68
CA ALA A 187 7.82 -10.87 13.77
C ALA A 187 7.77 -9.43 14.30
N ALA A 188 6.83 -8.61 13.79
CA ALA A 188 6.61 -7.27 14.34
C ALA A 188 6.29 -7.30 15.83
N ALA A 189 5.44 -8.25 16.28
CA ALA A 189 5.11 -8.42 17.69
C ALA A 189 6.34 -8.81 18.51
N ARG A 190 7.18 -9.73 18.03
CA ARG A 190 8.42 -10.13 18.73
C ARG A 190 9.44 -9.00 18.83
N VAL A 191 9.61 -8.23 17.76
CA VAL A 191 10.51 -7.07 17.77
C VAL A 191 10.04 -6.01 18.78
N LEU A 192 8.73 -5.68 18.77
CA LEU A 192 8.16 -4.71 19.69
C LEU A 192 8.16 -5.21 21.16
N ASP A 193 7.92 -6.50 21.39
CA ASP A 193 8.00 -7.10 22.71
C ASP A 193 9.36 -6.93 23.37
N ARG A 194 10.46 -7.04 22.60
CA ARG A 194 11.83 -6.78 23.08
C ARG A 194 12.09 -5.32 23.43
N LEU A 195 11.27 -4.41 22.89
CA LEU A 195 11.29 -2.98 23.19
C LEU A 195 10.32 -2.58 24.31
N GLY A 196 9.72 -3.56 24.99
CA GLY A 196 8.77 -3.31 26.08
C GLY A 196 7.39 -2.86 25.59
N ILE A 197 7.00 -3.21 24.37
CA ILE A 197 5.73 -2.82 23.74
C ILE A 197 4.92 -4.07 23.39
N SER A 198 3.71 -4.19 23.92
CA SER A 198 2.77 -5.26 23.55
C SER A 198 1.97 -4.90 22.30
N LEU A 199 2.09 -5.71 21.26
CA LEU A 199 1.33 -5.55 20.02
C LEU A 199 0.05 -6.40 20.08
N ILE A 200 -1.11 -5.76 20.14
CA ILE A 200 -2.43 -6.39 20.25
C ILE A 200 -3.26 -6.20 18.97
N ALA A 201 -4.25 -7.04 18.75
CA ALA A 201 -5.20 -6.89 17.65
C ALA A 201 -6.60 -6.56 18.21
N ALA A 202 -7.38 -5.81 17.44
CA ALA A 202 -8.82 -5.64 17.68
C ALA A 202 -9.56 -6.63 16.78
N ASP A 203 -10.35 -7.53 17.35
CA ASP A 203 -11.00 -8.63 16.63
C ASP A 203 -12.05 -8.15 15.62
N GLU A 204 -12.67 -7.00 15.86
CA GLU A 204 -13.68 -6.38 15.01
C GLU A 204 -13.06 -5.67 13.79
N ALA A 205 -11.75 -5.37 13.83
CA ALA A 205 -11.05 -4.74 12.71
C ALA A 205 -10.89 -5.73 11.54
N GLY A 206 -10.83 -5.18 10.33
CA GLY A 206 -10.73 -6.02 9.13
C GLY A 206 -9.89 -5.39 8.03
N CYS A 207 -10.26 -5.62 6.77
CA CYS A 207 -9.60 -5.00 5.62
C CYS A 207 -9.57 -3.47 5.77
N CYS A 208 -8.45 -2.83 5.37
CA CYS A 208 -8.34 -1.37 5.39
C CYS A 208 -9.26 -0.65 4.39
N GLY A 209 -9.93 -1.38 3.49
CA GLY A 209 -10.81 -0.78 2.46
C GLY A 209 -10.12 -0.35 1.18
N ALA A 210 -8.78 -0.32 1.12
CA ALA A 210 -8.04 0.14 -0.06
C ALA A 210 -8.43 -0.60 -1.35
N LEU A 211 -8.70 -1.90 -1.26
CA LEU A 211 -9.07 -2.73 -2.40
C LEU A 211 -10.39 -2.28 -3.04
N ALA A 212 -11.44 -2.11 -2.24
CA ALA A 212 -12.73 -1.63 -2.70
C ALA A 212 -12.60 -0.21 -3.26
N HIS A 213 -11.95 0.69 -2.52
CA HIS A 213 -11.74 2.08 -2.92
C HIS A 213 -11.04 2.20 -4.28
N HIS A 214 -9.94 1.47 -4.50
CA HIS A 214 -9.20 1.51 -5.76
C HIS A 214 -9.90 0.77 -6.92
N LEU A 215 -10.87 -0.08 -6.62
CA LEU A 215 -11.77 -0.67 -7.61
C LEU A 215 -12.99 0.21 -7.91
N ASN A 216 -13.02 1.45 -7.42
CA ASN A 216 -14.11 2.44 -7.54
C ASN A 216 -15.40 2.05 -6.81
N ASP A 217 -15.33 1.12 -5.85
CA ASP A 217 -16.42 0.84 -4.92
C ASP A 217 -16.21 1.68 -3.65
N ARG A 218 -16.63 2.95 -3.76
CA ARG A 218 -16.40 3.95 -2.71
C ARG A 218 -17.15 3.59 -1.43
N ASP A 219 -18.38 3.11 -1.54
CA ASP A 219 -19.22 2.80 -0.38
C ASP A 219 -18.64 1.66 0.44
N ASP A 220 -18.24 0.55 -0.18
CA ASP A 220 -17.60 -0.56 0.51
C ASP A 220 -16.25 -0.13 1.11
N GLY A 221 -15.49 0.74 0.43
CA GLY A 221 -14.27 1.32 0.97
C GLY A 221 -14.51 2.16 2.22
N LEU A 222 -15.51 3.04 2.22
CA LEU A 222 -15.90 3.86 3.36
C LEU A 222 -16.49 3.01 4.50
N ASN A 223 -17.29 1.99 4.20
CA ASN A 223 -17.84 1.08 5.20
C ASN A 223 -16.72 0.29 5.91
N ALA A 224 -15.69 -0.12 5.17
CA ALA A 224 -14.51 -0.75 5.77
C ALA A 224 -13.75 0.22 6.70
N ALA A 225 -13.64 1.50 6.31
CA ALA A 225 -13.03 2.53 7.15
C ALA A 225 -13.84 2.77 8.42
N ARG A 226 -15.17 2.92 8.34
CA ARG A 226 -16.07 3.10 9.49
C ARG A 226 -15.93 1.94 10.48
N ARG A 227 -16.00 0.70 10.01
CA ARG A 227 -15.82 -0.50 10.84
C ARG A 227 -14.49 -0.47 11.60
N ASN A 228 -13.40 -0.13 10.92
CA ASN A 228 -12.09 -0.05 11.58
C ASN A 228 -11.99 1.12 12.57
N VAL A 229 -12.62 2.26 12.27
CA VAL A 229 -12.72 3.38 13.22
C VAL A 229 -13.47 2.95 14.48
N ASP A 230 -14.62 2.27 14.34
CA ASP A 230 -15.40 1.79 15.48
C ASP A 230 -14.61 0.77 16.31
N ALA A 231 -13.86 -0.12 15.66
CA ALA A 231 -13.03 -1.12 16.34
C ALA A 231 -11.86 -0.51 17.12
N TRP A 232 -11.27 0.61 16.65
CA TRP A 232 -10.02 1.13 17.22
C TRP A 232 -10.19 2.30 18.18
N ILE A 233 -11.26 3.11 18.05
CA ILE A 233 -11.48 4.26 18.93
C ILE A 233 -11.52 3.87 20.41
N PRO A 234 -12.22 2.80 20.84
CA PRO A 234 -12.22 2.41 22.26
C PRO A 234 -10.82 2.10 22.79
N HIS A 235 -9.96 1.53 21.97
CA HIS A 235 -8.59 1.23 22.37
C HIS A 235 -7.72 2.49 22.48
N LEU A 236 -7.88 3.47 21.58
CA LEU A 236 -7.20 4.75 21.69
C LEU A 236 -7.66 5.52 22.94
N ASP A 237 -8.97 5.49 23.24
CA ASP A 237 -9.52 6.10 24.47
C ASP A 237 -9.00 5.40 25.75
N ALA A 238 -8.65 4.12 25.65
CA ALA A 238 -8.01 3.34 26.73
C ALA A 238 -6.48 3.51 26.78
N GLY A 239 -5.88 4.43 26.01
CA GLY A 239 -4.46 4.77 26.09
C GLY A 239 -3.53 3.93 25.22
N VAL A 240 -4.02 3.26 24.18
CA VAL A 240 -3.16 2.65 23.14
C VAL A 240 -2.39 3.73 22.40
N GLU A 241 -1.07 3.57 22.26
CA GLU A 241 -0.16 4.62 21.76
C GLU A 241 -0.27 4.83 20.24
N ALA A 242 -0.48 3.75 19.47
CA ALA A 242 -0.52 3.80 18.01
C ALA A 242 -1.26 2.61 17.40
N ILE A 243 -1.64 2.77 16.12
CA ILE A 243 -2.15 1.70 15.25
C ILE A 243 -1.06 1.38 14.24
N VAL A 244 -0.42 0.24 14.41
CA VAL A 244 0.77 -0.18 13.65
C VAL A 244 0.36 -0.85 12.35
N MET A 245 0.96 -0.42 11.27
CA MET A 245 0.80 -1.00 9.94
C MET A 245 2.10 -1.69 9.52
N THR A 246 1.99 -2.97 9.21
CA THR A 246 3.09 -3.77 8.66
C THR A 246 3.01 -3.88 7.13
N ALA A 247 1.90 -3.48 6.52
CA ALA A 247 1.74 -3.36 5.08
C ALA A 247 1.58 -1.88 4.72
N SER A 248 2.58 -1.30 4.06
CA SER A 248 2.60 0.13 3.72
C SER A 248 1.40 0.58 2.88
N GLY A 249 0.83 -0.31 2.05
CA GLY A 249 -0.39 -0.03 1.30
C GLY A 249 -1.62 0.18 2.20
N CYS A 250 -1.76 -0.64 3.26
CA CYS A 250 -2.79 -0.44 4.28
C CYS A 250 -2.52 0.84 5.08
N GLY A 251 -1.24 1.11 5.42
CA GLY A 251 -0.84 2.31 6.15
C GLY A 251 -1.22 3.59 5.41
N ALA A 252 -0.94 3.66 4.10
CA ALA A 252 -1.33 4.80 3.28
C ALA A 252 -2.85 5.02 3.27
N MET A 253 -3.64 3.94 3.17
CA MET A 253 -5.10 4.02 3.17
C MET A 253 -5.66 4.48 4.52
N VAL A 254 -5.17 3.93 5.63
CA VAL A 254 -5.69 4.30 6.97
C VAL A 254 -5.29 5.72 7.36
N LYS A 255 -4.10 6.17 6.96
CA LYS A 255 -3.70 7.58 7.12
C LYS A 255 -4.59 8.55 6.34
N ASP A 256 -5.26 8.08 5.28
CA ASP A 256 -6.22 8.87 4.49
C ASP A 256 -7.67 8.80 5.04
N TYR A 257 -7.99 8.02 6.10
CA TYR A 257 -9.36 7.91 6.64
C TYR A 257 -9.96 9.26 7.05
N GLY A 258 -9.17 10.14 7.66
CA GLY A 258 -9.62 11.50 8.00
C GLY A 258 -10.06 12.32 6.79
N TRP A 259 -9.38 12.15 5.64
CA TRP A 259 -9.81 12.75 4.38
C TRP A 259 -11.05 12.06 3.81
N LEU A 260 -11.09 10.74 3.79
CA LEU A 260 -12.15 9.95 3.19
C LEU A 260 -13.50 10.18 3.91
N LEU A 261 -13.47 10.24 5.24
CA LEU A 261 -14.66 10.40 6.08
C LEU A 261 -14.90 11.86 6.53
N ARG A 262 -14.20 12.85 5.94
CA ARG A 262 -14.26 14.27 6.36
C ARG A 262 -15.66 14.90 6.32
N HIS A 263 -16.57 14.36 5.54
CA HIS A 263 -17.97 14.83 5.40
C HIS A 263 -18.99 13.92 6.10
N ASP A 264 -18.51 12.90 6.82
CA ASP A 264 -19.37 12.03 7.62
C ASP A 264 -19.46 12.58 9.05
N ALA A 265 -20.60 13.18 9.39
CA ALA A 265 -20.76 13.85 10.68
C ALA A 265 -20.52 12.94 11.90
N ALA A 266 -20.73 11.62 11.76
CA ALA A 266 -20.53 10.64 12.83
C ALA A 266 -19.08 10.16 12.94
N TYR A 267 -18.28 10.28 11.87
CA TYR A 267 -16.96 9.67 11.78
C TYR A 267 -15.81 10.64 11.52
N ALA A 268 -16.05 11.86 11.06
CA ALA A 268 -14.98 12.80 10.63
C ALA A 268 -13.91 13.00 11.72
N GLU A 269 -14.29 13.31 12.94
CA GLU A 269 -13.37 13.53 14.07
C GLU A 269 -12.64 12.24 14.46
N LYS A 270 -13.38 11.14 14.62
CA LYS A 270 -12.84 9.84 14.96
C LYS A 270 -11.82 9.35 13.91
N ALA A 271 -12.17 9.50 12.62
CA ALA A 271 -11.30 9.12 11.51
C ALA A 271 -10.02 9.96 11.45
N ALA A 272 -10.10 11.25 11.76
CA ALA A 272 -8.92 12.11 11.87
C ALA A 272 -8.00 11.65 13.01
N ARG A 273 -8.54 11.27 14.17
CA ARG A 273 -7.78 10.69 15.29
C ARG A 273 -7.11 9.38 14.90
N ILE A 274 -7.84 8.48 14.21
CA ILE A 274 -7.28 7.20 13.70
C ILE A 274 -6.13 7.47 12.72
N SER A 275 -6.31 8.38 11.76
CA SER A 275 -5.26 8.75 10.80
C SER A 275 -4.00 9.26 11.50
N ALA A 276 -4.16 10.11 12.53
CA ALA A 276 -3.04 10.66 13.31
C ALA A 276 -2.30 9.60 14.15
N ALA A 277 -3.07 8.65 14.73
CA ALA A 277 -2.52 7.55 15.53
C ALA A 277 -1.93 6.41 14.68
N THR A 278 -2.19 6.40 13.37
CA THR A 278 -1.67 5.35 12.47
C THR A 278 -0.20 5.56 12.17
N LYS A 279 0.61 4.53 12.40
CA LYS A 279 2.05 4.51 12.16
C LYS A 279 2.44 3.28 11.35
N ASP A 280 3.30 3.46 10.35
CA ASP A 280 4.02 2.33 9.77
C ASP A 280 4.98 1.75 10.83
N ILE A 281 5.19 0.44 10.82
CA ILE A 281 6.13 -0.21 11.76
C ILE A 281 7.53 0.43 11.69
N SER A 282 7.93 0.95 10.53
CA SER A 282 9.20 1.66 10.38
C SER A 282 9.24 2.97 11.15
N GLU A 283 8.14 3.72 11.26
CA GLU A 283 8.09 4.94 12.08
C GLU A 283 8.31 4.63 13.55
N ILE A 284 7.68 3.55 14.05
CA ILE A 284 7.85 3.12 15.44
C ILE A 284 9.29 2.70 15.70
N LEU A 285 9.86 1.84 14.86
CA LEU A 285 11.21 1.32 15.08
C LEU A 285 12.31 2.36 14.85
N VAL A 286 12.08 3.37 14.03
CA VAL A 286 12.96 4.54 13.92
C VAL A 286 12.89 5.39 15.21
N ALA A 287 11.71 5.59 15.78
CA ALA A 287 11.56 6.30 17.05
C ALA A 287 12.22 5.54 18.23
N GLU A 288 12.19 4.21 18.21
CA GLU A 288 12.80 3.33 19.23
C GLU A 288 14.25 2.92 18.87
N ARG A 289 14.88 3.58 17.89
CA ARG A 289 16.18 3.16 17.33
C ARG A 289 17.30 3.06 18.37
N ASP A 290 17.33 3.97 19.35
CA ASP A 290 18.34 3.97 20.40
C ASP A 290 18.18 2.80 21.38
N ALA A 291 16.95 2.38 21.63
CA ALA A 291 16.66 1.17 22.41
C ALA A 291 16.92 -0.12 21.61
N LEU A 292 16.81 -0.06 20.27
CA LEU A 292 17.04 -1.20 19.39
C LEU A 292 18.53 -1.49 19.17
N LYS A 293 19.38 -0.45 19.07
CA LYS A 293 20.83 -0.58 18.80
C LYS A 293 21.57 -1.54 19.75
N PRO A 294 21.40 -1.48 21.09
CA PRO A 294 22.07 -2.41 21.98
C PRO A 294 21.69 -3.87 21.72
N LEU A 295 20.47 -4.12 21.24
CA LEU A 295 19.98 -5.47 20.94
C LEU A 295 20.60 -6.05 19.65
N THR A 296 21.21 -5.21 18.81
CA THR A 296 21.88 -5.60 17.58
C THR A 296 23.42 -5.51 17.67
N ALA A 297 23.98 -4.79 18.66
CA ALA A 297 25.40 -4.39 18.73
C ALA A 297 26.39 -5.52 19.00
N HIS A 298 25.97 -6.67 19.54
CA HIS A 298 26.88 -7.77 19.92
C HIS A 298 27.09 -8.82 18.81
N ARG A 299 26.86 -8.44 17.56
CA ARG A 299 26.93 -9.38 16.42
C ARG A 299 28.18 -9.20 15.59
N SER A 300 28.68 -10.33 15.12
CA SER A 300 29.53 -10.33 13.92
C SER A 300 28.71 -9.75 12.77
N PRO A 301 29.26 -8.87 11.94
CA PRO A 301 28.56 -8.32 10.78
C PRO A 301 27.88 -9.44 10.00
N LEU A 302 26.58 -9.29 9.75
CA LEU A 302 25.89 -10.19 8.84
C LEU A 302 26.43 -9.87 7.45
N THR A 303 27.24 -10.75 6.88
CA THR A 303 27.79 -10.58 5.52
C THR A 303 26.74 -10.71 4.43
N GLN A 304 25.47 -10.85 4.80
CA GLN A 304 24.38 -11.04 3.86
C GLN A 304 24.06 -9.76 3.10
N LYS A 305 24.18 -9.83 1.77
CA LYS A 305 23.85 -8.73 0.86
C LYS A 305 22.34 -8.69 0.59
N ILE A 306 21.74 -7.54 0.83
CA ILE A 306 20.31 -7.32 0.68
C ILE A 306 20.03 -6.18 -0.30
N ALA A 307 19.15 -6.40 -1.27
CA ALA A 307 18.55 -5.32 -2.04
C ALA A 307 17.24 -4.90 -1.36
N TYR A 308 17.10 -3.62 -0.98
CA TYR A 308 15.86 -3.13 -0.43
C TYR A 308 14.99 -2.48 -1.50
N HIS A 309 13.73 -2.92 -1.60
CA HIS A 309 12.69 -2.29 -2.40
C HIS A 309 11.78 -1.45 -1.51
N PRO A 310 11.93 -0.11 -1.47
CA PRO A 310 11.00 0.76 -0.76
C PRO A 310 9.66 0.81 -1.52
N PRO A 311 8.54 0.35 -0.93
CA PRO A 311 7.25 0.43 -1.60
C PRO A 311 6.83 1.87 -1.88
N CYS A 312 6.18 2.11 -3.02
CA CYS A 312 5.67 3.45 -3.36
C CYS A 312 4.70 4.00 -2.31
N THR A 313 3.88 3.14 -1.70
CA THR A 313 2.97 3.51 -0.61
C THR A 313 3.69 3.90 0.69
N LEU A 314 4.93 3.45 0.89
CA LEU A 314 5.78 3.89 2.00
C LEU A 314 6.43 5.24 1.66
N GLN A 315 7.25 5.26 0.58
CA GLN A 315 8.08 6.42 0.27
C GLN A 315 7.30 7.62 -0.27
N HIS A 316 6.24 7.40 -1.05
CA HIS A 316 5.44 8.50 -1.65
C HIS A 316 4.09 8.67 -0.96
N GLY A 317 3.38 7.58 -0.67
CA GLY A 317 2.07 7.63 -0.01
C GLY A 317 2.16 8.13 1.42
N GLN A 318 3.09 7.62 2.20
CA GLN A 318 3.31 7.99 3.60
C GLN A 318 4.48 8.97 3.78
N LYS A 319 5.28 9.24 2.73
CA LYS A 319 6.46 10.12 2.75
C LYS A 319 7.55 9.67 3.74
N LEU A 320 7.73 8.35 3.85
CA LEU A 320 8.73 7.70 4.72
C LEU A 320 9.85 7.12 3.85
N SER A 321 11.07 7.63 4.01
CA SER A 321 12.24 7.20 3.25
C SER A 321 13.47 7.10 4.15
N GLY A 322 14.37 6.17 3.85
CA GLY A 322 15.66 6.00 4.53
C GLY A 322 15.60 5.30 5.90
N GLY A 323 14.42 5.24 6.55
CA GLY A 323 14.28 4.69 7.90
C GLY A 323 14.51 3.18 7.95
N VAL A 324 13.93 2.43 7.00
CA VAL A 324 14.11 0.97 6.93
C VAL A 324 15.55 0.63 6.57
N GLU A 325 16.14 1.35 5.63
CA GLU A 325 17.54 1.19 5.23
C GLU A 325 18.48 1.38 6.43
N ALA A 326 18.25 2.44 7.22
CA ALA A 326 19.03 2.71 8.41
C ALA A 326 18.89 1.59 9.47
N LEU A 327 17.67 1.08 9.71
CA LEU A 327 17.41 -0.02 10.65
C LEU A 327 18.07 -1.34 10.21
N LEU A 328 18.03 -1.65 8.91
CA LEU A 328 18.72 -2.84 8.37
C LEU A 328 20.23 -2.72 8.46
N THR A 329 20.79 -1.54 8.17
CA THR A 329 22.23 -1.28 8.32
C THR A 329 22.66 -1.38 9.79
N ASP A 330 21.92 -0.80 10.73
CA ASP A 330 22.20 -0.93 12.17
C ASP A 330 22.12 -2.40 12.64
N ALA A 331 21.28 -3.22 12.00
CA ALA A 331 21.20 -4.65 12.27
C ALA A 331 22.33 -5.47 11.62
N GLY A 332 23.27 -4.83 10.90
CA GLY A 332 24.46 -5.43 10.34
C GLY A 332 24.33 -5.96 8.90
N PHE A 333 23.23 -5.67 8.21
CA PHE A 333 23.06 -6.07 6.81
C PHE A 333 23.81 -5.15 5.85
N GLU A 334 24.40 -5.73 4.78
CA GLU A 334 25.01 -4.99 3.68
C GLU A 334 23.93 -4.67 2.62
N LEU A 335 23.58 -3.39 2.47
CA LEU A 335 22.60 -2.98 1.47
C LEU A 335 23.26 -2.71 0.11
N THR A 336 22.77 -3.36 -0.94
CA THR A 336 23.19 -3.09 -2.32
C THR A 336 22.57 -1.81 -2.84
N GLN A 337 23.26 -1.09 -3.72
CA GLN A 337 22.66 0.03 -4.45
C GLN A 337 21.60 -0.47 -5.43
N VAL A 338 20.44 0.18 -5.40
CA VAL A 338 19.32 -0.12 -6.30
C VAL A 338 19.04 1.11 -7.17
N ALA A 339 19.15 0.95 -8.48
CA ALA A 339 18.78 2.01 -9.41
C ALA A 339 17.27 2.25 -9.39
N GLU A 340 16.84 3.49 -9.61
CA GLU A 340 15.43 3.90 -9.67
C GLU A 340 14.60 3.40 -8.47
N PRO A 341 15.05 3.59 -7.22
CA PRO A 341 14.35 3.07 -6.04
C PRO A 341 12.93 3.64 -5.94
N HIS A 342 12.71 4.84 -6.45
CA HIS A 342 11.43 5.56 -6.46
C HIS A 342 10.34 4.95 -7.36
N LEU A 343 10.70 4.09 -8.34
CA LEU A 343 9.70 3.52 -9.24
C LEU A 343 8.91 2.38 -8.58
N CYS A 344 7.60 2.34 -8.89
CA CYS A 344 6.70 1.27 -8.48
C CYS A 344 7.11 -0.07 -9.10
N CYS A 345 6.96 -1.17 -8.35
CA CYS A 345 7.19 -2.53 -8.84
C CYS A 345 6.08 -3.07 -9.78
N GLY A 346 4.99 -2.33 -9.96
CA GLY A 346 3.86 -2.76 -10.79
C GLY A 346 2.77 -3.55 -10.06
N SER A 347 2.91 -3.87 -8.77
CA SER A 347 1.94 -4.66 -8.00
C SER A 347 0.58 -3.95 -7.86
N ALA A 348 0.55 -2.82 -7.15
CA ALA A 348 -0.60 -1.94 -6.90
C ALA A 348 -1.95 -2.68 -6.68
N GLY A 349 -1.97 -3.63 -5.75
CA GLY A 349 -3.16 -4.42 -5.40
C GLY A 349 -3.64 -5.28 -6.57
N THR A 350 -4.88 -5.03 -7.03
CA THR A 350 -5.47 -5.75 -8.18
C THR A 350 -4.96 -5.27 -9.54
N TYR A 351 -4.16 -4.20 -9.59
CA TYR A 351 -3.64 -3.65 -10.83
C TYR A 351 -2.86 -4.68 -11.65
N SER A 352 -2.03 -5.49 -11.00
CA SER A 352 -1.26 -6.54 -11.67
C SER A 352 -2.13 -7.62 -12.36
N ILE A 353 -3.38 -7.75 -11.95
CA ILE A 353 -4.37 -8.65 -12.56
C ILE A 353 -5.11 -7.93 -13.70
N LEU A 354 -5.48 -6.65 -13.47
CA LEU A 354 -6.29 -5.87 -14.40
C LEU A 354 -5.48 -5.20 -15.53
N GLN A 355 -4.18 -4.97 -15.31
CA GLN A 355 -3.24 -4.34 -16.25
C GLN A 355 -1.95 -5.17 -16.34
N PRO A 356 -2.02 -6.48 -16.74
CA PRO A 356 -0.90 -7.41 -16.62
C PRO A 356 0.32 -7.02 -17.47
N GLU A 357 0.13 -6.40 -18.63
CA GLU A 357 1.22 -6.01 -19.52
C GLU A 357 2.09 -4.90 -18.89
N ILE A 358 1.47 -3.82 -18.45
CA ILE A 358 2.17 -2.69 -17.82
C ILE A 358 2.83 -3.16 -16.52
N SER A 359 2.08 -3.91 -15.72
CA SER A 359 2.57 -4.48 -14.47
C SER A 359 3.79 -5.41 -14.69
N GLY A 360 3.74 -6.24 -15.73
CA GLY A 360 4.83 -7.14 -16.10
C GLY A 360 6.11 -6.40 -16.49
N GLN A 361 6.00 -5.35 -17.31
CA GLN A 361 7.14 -4.52 -17.72
C GLN A 361 7.78 -3.80 -16.52
N LEU A 362 6.94 -3.25 -15.62
CA LEU A 362 7.43 -2.58 -14.41
C LEU A 362 8.11 -3.57 -13.45
N LYS A 363 7.56 -4.79 -13.32
CA LYS A 363 8.16 -5.86 -12.50
C LYS A 363 9.53 -6.27 -13.04
N ALA A 364 9.64 -6.51 -14.35
CA ALA A 364 10.90 -6.89 -14.98
C ALA A 364 11.98 -5.81 -14.71
N ARG A 365 11.69 -4.55 -15.06
CA ARG A 365 12.61 -3.42 -14.81
C ARG A 365 13.01 -3.30 -13.34
N LYS A 366 12.07 -3.46 -12.40
CA LYS A 366 12.36 -3.39 -10.99
C LYS A 366 13.24 -4.55 -10.52
N LEU A 367 13.02 -5.76 -11.01
CA LEU A 367 13.85 -6.91 -10.68
C LEU A 367 15.25 -6.79 -11.27
N ASP A 368 15.42 -6.28 -12.50
CA ASP A 368 16.74 -6.01 -13.08
C ASP A 368 17.53 -5.05 -12.18
N ASN A 369 16.90 -3.95 -11.71
CA ASN A 369 17.54 -2.98 -10.82
C ASN A 369 17.88 -3.56 -9.43
N LEU A 370 17.01 -4.41 -8.87
CA LEU A 370 17.22 -5.03 -7.56
C LEU A 370 18.32 -6.10 -7.60
N GLN A 371 18.44 -6.82 -8.71
CA GLN A 371 19.38 -7.92 -8.86
C GLN A 371 20.77 -7.47 -9.32
N ALA A 372 20.92 -6.24 -9.83
CA ALA A 372 22.19 -5.71 -10.33
C ALA A 372 23.34 -5.76 -9.31
N GLY A 373 23.03 -5.57 -8.03
CA GLY A 373 24.00 -5.66 -6.92
C GLY A 373 24.28 -7.08 -6.45
N GLN A 374 23.76 -8.11 -7.12
CA GLN A 374 23.88 -9.53 -6.75
C GLN A 374 23.50 -9.82 -5.28
N PRO A 375 22.30 -9.39 -4.83
CA PRO A 375 21.87 -9.64 -3.47
C PRO A 375 21.51 -11.12 -3.26
N GLU A 376 21.69 -11.59 -2.04
CA GLU A 376 21.24 -12.92 -1.62
C GLU A 376 19.73 -12.93 -1.28
N LEU A 377 19.19 -11.73 -0.98
CA LEU A 377 17.82 -11.54 -0.57
C LEU A 377 17.30 -10.16 -1.00
N ILE A 378 16.00 -10.09 -1.33
CA ILE A 378 15.29 -8.84 -1.57
C ILE A 378 14.39 -8.56 -0.37
N ALA A 379 14.53 -7.39 0.24
CA ALA A 379 13.66 -6.93 1.33
C ALA A 379 12.63 -5.92 0.83
N THR A 380 11.42 -5.94 1.39
CA THR A 380 10.38 -4.94 1.12
C THR A 380 9.46 -4.74 2.32
N ALA A 381 8.61 -3.70 2.32
CA ALA A 381 7.70 -3.32 3.41
C ALA A 381 6.21 -3.46 3.03
N ASN A 382 5.88 -4.28 2.03
CA ASN A 382 4.49 -4.44 1.60
C ASN A 382 4.23 -5.82 1.01
N ILE A 383 3.19 -6.50 1.49
CA ILE A 383 2.83 -7.86 1.05
C ILE A 383 2.55 -7.94 -0.46
N GLY A 384 1.93 -6.92 -1.06
CA GLY A 384 1.68 -6.87 -2.49
C GLY A 384 2.97 -6.82 -3.31
N CYS A 385 3.95 -6.00 -2.91
CA CYS A 385 5.26 -5.94 -3.56
C CYS A 385 6.02 -7.25 -3.35
N LEU A 386 5.98 -7.81 -2.13
CA LEU A 386 6.64 -9.08 -1.79
C LEU A 386 6.20 -10.20 -2.73
N THR A 387 4.90 -10.44 -2.83
CA THR A 387 4.35 -11.54 -3.65
C THR A 387 4.55 -11.30 -5.14
N HIS A 388 4.43 -10.05 -5.59
CA HIS A 388 4.60 -9.68 -6.99
C HIS A 388 6.05 -9.83 -7.46
N LEU A 389 7.01 -9.34 -6.69
CA LEU A 389 8.44 -9.51 -6.99
C LEU A 389 8.85 -10.98 -6.91
N GLN A 390 8.44 -11.72 -5.87
CA GLN A 390 8.76 -13.16 -5.73
C GLN A 390 8.28 -13.99 -6.93
N SER A 391 7.20 -13.60 -7.60
CA SER A 391 6.71 -14.29 -8.78
C SER A 391 7.60 -14.14 -10.02
N GLY A 392 8.63 -13.30 -9.98
CA GLY A 392 9.52 -13.01 -11.11
C GLY A 392 11.00 -13.32 -10.85
N THR A 393 11.37 -13.78 -9.64
CA THR A 393 12.76 -14.09 -9.29
C THR A 393 12.89 -15.35 -8.45
N LYS A 394 14.08 -15.97 -8.51
CA LYS A 394 14.48 -17.08 -7.62
C LYS A 394 15.10 -16.58 -6.32
N ILE A 395 15.55 -15.32 -6.27
CA ILE A 395 16.07 -14.71 -5.05
C ILE A 395 14.93 -14.60 -4.05
N PRO A 396 15.09 -15.02 -2.79
CA PRO A 396 14.04 -14.89 -1.78
C PRO A 396 13.62 -13.44 -1.57
N VAL A 397 12.32 -13.17 -1.56
CA VAL A 397 11.74 -11.86 -1.22
C VAL A 397 11.09 -11.95 0.15
N ARG A 398 11.49 -11.12 1.11
CA ARG A 398 11.00 -11.15 2.48
C ARG A 398 10.56 -9.77 2.95
N HIS A 399 9.76 -9.76 4.00
CA HIS A 399 9.45 -8.51 4.67
C HIS A 399 10.62 -8.10 5.57
N TRP A 400 11.03 -6.84 5.52
CA TRP A 400 12.20 -6.35 6.25
C TRP A 400 12.13 -6.58 7.77
N VAL A 401 10.90 -6.52 8.38
CA VAL A 401 10.75 -6.77 9.82
C VAL A 401 11.07 -8.21 10.21
N GLU A 402 10.86 -9.18 9.30
CA GLU A 402 11.25 -10.58 9.53
C GLU A 402 12.77 -10.73 9.58
N LEU A 403 13.50 -9.94 8.78
CA LEU A 403 14.96 -9.93 8.79
C LEU A 403 15.49 -9.35 10.11
N LEU A 404 14.87 -8.25 10.54
CA LEU A 404 15.20 -7.62 11.81
C LEU A 404 14.92 -8.57 12.99
N ASP A 405 13.76 -9.24 13.01
CA ASP A 405 13.41 -10.22 14.04
C ASP A 405 14.40 -11.37 14.09
N ASN A 406 14.76 -11.95 12.93
CA ASN A 406 15.79 -12.97 12.83
C ASN A 406 17.15 -12.46 13.34
N ALA A 407 17.49 -11.22 12.96
CA ALA A 407 18.67 -10.56 13.45
C ALA A 407 18.67 -10.44 14.98
N LEU A 408 17.58 -10.22 15.63
CA LEU A 408 17.44 -10.15 17.09
C LEU A 408 17.31 -11.52 17.77
N SER A 409 16.89 -12.57 17.08
CA SER A 409 16.60 -13.89 17.67
C SER A 409 17.80 -14.84 17.77
N ASN A 410 18.85 -14.60 16.97
CA ASN A 410 20.04 -15.46 16.97
C ASN A 410 21.10 -15.04 18.03
N ASN A 411 20.67 -14.45 19.13
CA ASN A 411 21.49 -14.14 20.32
C ASN A 411 21.49 -15.30 21.29
#